data_2080d886a02b8dbeb91a41daeae6686d
#
_entry.id   2080d886a02b8dbeb91a41daeae6686d
#
_cell.length_a   1.000
_cell.length_b   1.000
_cell.length_c   1.000
_cell.angle_alpha   90.00
_cell.angle_beta   90.00
_cell.angle_gamma   90.00
#
_symmetry.space_group_name_H-M   'P 1'
#
loop_
_entity.id
_entity.type
_entity.pdbx_description
1 polymer ?
#
loop_
_entity_poly.entity_id
_entity_poly.type
_entity_poly.pdbx_seq_one_letter_code
_entity_poly.pdbx_strand_id
1 'polypeptide(L)'
;MPYVTSSGRRLYYEVAGEGFPLLMHHGFAQSAQSWIDAGWRDLLAKRSKVITFDILGHGRSDTPHDIEAYRMEERMSDVIAVAKAAGACRFDILGFSLGGRVALGMAFQRPENLRSLIVGGMHARATGLTADSMKRRTATLRSGSVRALRRALGQNTDASRDLPDPDPEALALSDEGLLDWPG
;
A
#
# COMPACT_ATOMS: atom_id res chain seq x y z
N MET A 1 -1.89 -3.79 -19.87
CA MET A 1 -2.48 -4.76 -18.92
C MET A 1 -2.30 -4.18 -17.53
N PRO A 2 -3.25 -4.32 -16.62
CA PRO A 2 -3.21 -3.65 -15.32
C PRO A 2 -2.30 -4.35 -14.29
N TYR A 3 -1.27 -5.08 -14.70
CA TYR A 3 -0.35 -5.78 -13.82
C TYR A 3 1.11 -5.54 -14.19
N VAL A 4 1.95 -5.44 -13.17
CA VAL A 4 3.42 -5.46 -13.29
C VAL A 4 3.99 -6.56 -12.38
N THR A 5 5.12 -7.12 -12.77
CA THR A 5 5.85 -8.09 -11.95
C THR A 5 6.99 -7.38 -11.21
N SER A 6 7.06 -7.57 -9.89
CA SER A 6 8.13 -7.14 -9.01
C SER A 6 8.60 -8.34 -8.20
N SER A 7 9.88 -8.65 -8.21
CA SER A 7 10.47 -9.82 -7.52
C SER A 7 9.67 -11.12 -7.73
N GLY A 8 9.17 -11.35 -8.96
CA GLY A 8 8.40 -12.55 -9.32
C GLY A 8 6.93 -12.54 -8.90
N ARG A 9 6.42 -11.47 -8.30
CA ARG A 9 5.04 -11.30 -7.81
C ARG A 9 4.31 -10.25 -8.61
N ARG A 10 3.01 -10.44 -8.86
CA ARG A 10 2.19 -9.53 -9.66
C ARG A 10 1.54 -8.48 -8.77
N LEU A 11 1.65 -7.24 -9.21
CA LEU A 11 0.99 -6.09 -8.60
C LEU A 11 -0.04 -5.52 -9.57
N TYR A 12 -1.26 -5.35 -9.10
CA TYR A 12 -2.32 -4.67 -9.84
C TYR A 12 -2.13 -3.16 -9.73
N TYR A 13 -2.24 -2.44 -10.85
CA TYR A 13 -2.22 -0.98 -10.86
C TYR A 13 -3.14 -0.40 -11.91
N GLU A 14 -3.54 0.84 -11.71
CA GLU A 14 -4.32 1.64 -12.66
C GLU A 14 -3.67 3.01 -12.85
N VAL A 15 -3.90 3.58 -14.03
CA VAL A 15 -3.44 4.94 -14.36
C VAL A 15 -4.64 5.75 -14.82
N ALA A 16 -4.78 6.98 -14.31
CA ALA A 16 -5.82 7.93 -14.69
C ALA A 16 -5.22 9.33 -14.85
N GLY A 17 -5.75 10.09 -15.82
CA GLY A 17 -5.29 11.45 -16.10
C GLY A 17 -3.93 11.50 -16.79
N GLU A 18 -3.46 12.74 -16.99
CA GLU A 18 -2.19 13.07 -17.64
C GLU A 18 -1.43 14.11 -16.83
N GLY A 19 -0.14 14.31 -17.13
CA GLY A 19 0.72 15.28 -16.44
C GLY A 19 1.81 14.63 -15.62
N PHE A 20 2.28 15.31 -14.56
CA PHE A 20 3.34 14.77 -13.73
C PHE A 20 2.82 13.58 -12.89
N PRO A 21 3.59 12.48 -12.79
CA PRO A 21 3.15 11.27 -12.10
C PRO A 21 2.94 11.50 -10.60
N LEU A 22 1.78 11.10 -10.10
CA LEU A 22 1.42 11.02 -8.68
C LEU A 22 1.06 9.58 -8.33
N LEU A 23 1.90 8.91 -7.58
CA LEU A 23 1.64 7.56 -7.09
C LEU A 23 0.89 7.63 -5.76
N MET A 24 -0.22 6.90 -5.65
CA MET A 24 -1.05 6.87 -4.46
C MET A 24 -0.98 5.50 -3.79
N HIS A 25 -0.40 5.45 -2.59
CA HIS A 25 -0.21 4.24 -1.81
C HIS A 25 -1.23 4.15 -0.67
N HIS A 26 -2.12 3.17 -0.71
CA HIS A 26 -3.19 2.97 0.27
C HIS A 26 -2.67 2.45 1.62
N GLY A 27 -3.55 2.48 2.62
CA GLY A 27 -3.27 1.97 3.98
C GLY A 27 -3.49 0.47 4.12
N PHE A 28 -3.13 -0.05 5.30
CA PHE A 28 -3.33 -1.46 5.65
C PHE A 28 -4.80 -1.87 5.55
N ALA A 29 -5.03 -3.09 5.06
CA ALA A 29 -6.34 -3.69 4.83
C ALA A 29 -7.26 -2.89 3.87
N GLN A 30 -6.70 -1.95 3.10
CA GLN A 30 -7.37 -1.21 2.03
C GLN A 30 -6.95 -1.74 0.65
N SER A 31 -7.28 -1.00 -0.40
CA SER A 31 -6.87 -1.25 -1.79
C SER A 31 -6.85 0.06 -2.56
N ALA A 32 -6.42 0.03 -3.82
CA ALA A 32 -6.52 1.16 -4.75
C ALA A 32 -7.96 1.68 -4.87
N GLN A 33 -8.96 0.80 -4.73
CA GLN A 33 -10.37 1.14 -4.77
C GLN A 33 -10.75 2.20 -3.72
N SER A 34 -10.09 2.21 -2.56
CA SER A 34 -10.35 3.21 -1.51
C SER A 34 -10.14 4.65 -1.98
N TRP A 35 -9.19 4.88 -2.89
CA TRP A 35 -8.95 6.20 -3.48
C TRP A 35 -10.02 6.61 -4.48
N ILE A 36 -10.61 5.61 -5.17
CA ILE A 36 -11.70 5.79 -6.13
C ILE A 36 -12.99 6.14 -5.37
N ASP A 37 -13.33 5.32 -4.39
CA ASP A 37 -14.55 5.47 -3.58
C ASP A 37 -14.60 6.80 -2.84
N ALA A 38 -13.43 7.28 -2.39
CA ALA A 38 -13.28 8.58 -1.76
C ALA A 38 -13.22 9.76 -2.76
N GLY A 39 -13.25 9.51 -4.08
CA GLY A 39 -13.19 10.52 -5.13
C GLY A 39 -11.82 11.17 -5.34
N TRP A 40 -10.80 10.76 -4.59
CA TRP A 40 -9.47 11.36 -4.67
C TRP A 40 -8.78 11.10 -6.01
N ARG A 41 -8.86 9.86 -6.53
CA ARG A 41 -8.26 9.52 -7.82
C ARG A 41 -8.76 10.45 -8.93
N ASP A 42 -10.07 10.58 -9.06
CA ASP A 42 -10.68 11.32 -10.16
C ASP A 42 -10.49 12.83 -10.01
N LEU A 43 -10.43 13.32 -8.78
CA LEU A 43 -10.12 14.72 -8.50
C LEU A 43 -8.70 15.09 -8.93
N LEU A 44 -7.72 14.28 -8.52
CA LEU A 44 -6.29 14.51 -8.77
C LEU A 44 -5.91 14.22 -10.24
N ALA A 45 -6.61 13.29 -10.89
CA ALA A 45 -6.41 12.97 -12.30
C ALA A 45 -6.73 14.13 -13.27
N LYS A 46 -7.41 15.17 -12.80
CA LYS A 46 -7.65 16.40 -13.59
C LYS A 46 -6.36 17.21 -13.82
N ARG A 47 -5.30 16.99 -13.04
CA ARG A 47 -4.05 17.77 -13.07
C ARG A 47 -2.77 16.94 -13.01
N SER A 48 -2.88 15.62 -12.80
CA SER A 48 -1.76 14.72 -12.61
C SER A 48 -2.02 13.39 -13.29
N LYS A 49 -0.96 12.71 -13.70
CA LYS A 49 -1.00 11.30 -14.05
C LYS A 49 -1.05 10.48 -12.76
N VAL A 50 -2.25 10.16 -12.29
CA VAL A 50 -2.46 9.41 -11.05
C VAL A 50 -2.22 7.93 -11.29
N ILE A 51 -1.36 7.33 -10.46
CA ILE A 51 -1.04 5.90 -10.46
C ILE A 51 -1.52 5.34 -9.12
N THR A 52 -2.54 4.50 -9.15
CA THR A 52 -3.01 3.75 -7.99
C THR A 52 -2.63 2.28 -8.14
N PHE A 53 -2.35 1.59 -7.06
CA PHE A 53 -2.01 0.16 -7.10
C PHE A 53 -2.44 -0.54 -5.81
N ASP A 54 -2.68 -1.83 -5.91
CA ASP A 54 -2.88 -2.70 -4.76
C ASP A 54 -1.52 -3.24 -4.31
N ILE A 55 -1.17 -3.01 -3.04
CA ILE A 55 0.08 -3.56 -2.49
C ILE A 55 -0.02 -5.08 -2.32
N LEU A 56 1.12 -5.76 -2.24
CA LEU A 56 1.13 -7.20 -1.97
C LEU A 56 0.30 -7.55 -0.73
N GLY A 57 -0.41 -8.67 -0.79
CA GLY A 57 -1.31 -9.12 0.26
C GLY A 57 -2.66 -8.39 0.27
N HIS A 58 -2.94 -7.51 -0.71
CA HIS A 58 -4.15 -6.68 -0.73
C HIS A 58 -4.78 -6.63 -2.14
N GLY A 59 -6.09 -6.45 -2.16
CA GLY A 59 -6.85 -6.22 -3.38
C GLY A 59 -6.67 -7.32 -4.43
N ARG A 60 -6.25 -6.93 -5.63
CA ARG A 60 -6.04 -7.81 -6.80
C ARG A 60 -4.57 -8.22 -6.99
N SER A 61 -3.66 -7.74 -6.15
CA SER A 61 -2.25 -8.14 -6.15
C SER A 61 -2.07 -9.53 -5.55
N ASP A 62 -0.94 -10.19 -5.88
CA ASP A 62 -0.62 -11.50 -5.30
C ASP A 62 -0.54 -11.45 -3.77
N THR A 63 -0.83 -12.59 -3.14
CA THR A 63 -0.92 -12.75 -1.68
C THR A 63 0.09 -13.81 -1.19
N PRO A 64 1.42 -13.56 -1.32
CA PRO A 64 2.41 -14.54 -0.92
C PRO A 64 2.36 -14.82 0.59
N HIS A 65 2.57 -16.08 0.99
CA HIS A 65 2.71 -16.51 2.39
C HIS A 65 4.19 -16.60 2.78
N ASP A 66 4.94 -15.55 2.42
CA ASP A 66 6.36 -15.40 2.73
C ASP A 66 6.58 -14.00 3.31
N ILE A 67 7.03 -13.93 4.57
CA ILE A 67 7.25 -12.66 5.28
C ILE A 67 8.30 -11.78 4.59
N GLU A 68 9.29 -12.37 3.93
CA GLU A 68 10.34 -11.64 3.23
C GLU A 68 9.75 -10.75 2.12
N ALA A 69 8.63 -11.18 1.51
CA ALA A 69 7.91 -10.41 0.51
C ALA A 69 7.36 -9.07 1.03
N TYR A 70 7.23 -8.93 2.33
CA TYR A 70 6.61 -7.77 2.97
C TYR A 70 7.61 -6.86 3.69
N ARG A 71 8.91 -7.11 3.53
CA ARG A 71 9.96 -6.24 4.05
C ARG A 71 9.94 -4.87 3.38
N MET A 72 10.48 -3.86 4.03
CA MET A 72 10.42 -2.49 3.54
C MET A 72 11.12 -2.33 2.19
N GLU A 73 12.24 -2.98 1.98
CA GLU A 73 12.99 -2.98 0.71
C GLU A 73 12.15 -3.49 -0.45
N GLU A 74 11.41 -4.59 -0.24
CA GLU A 74 10.51 -5.16 -1.25
C GLU A 74 9.34 -4.21 -1.55
N ARG A 75 8.74 -3.61 -0.51
CA ARG A 75 7.66 -2.62 -0.70
C ARG A 75 8.12 -1.40 -1.49
N MET A 76 9.32 -0.90 -1.24
CA MET A 76 9.90 0.20 -2.03
C MET A 76 10.20 -0.22 -3.47
N SER A 77 10.68 -1.45 -3.66
CA SER A 77 10.92 -2.03 -4.98
C SER A 77 9.61 -2.19 -5.76
N ASP A 78 8.53 -2.58 -5.09
CA ASP A 78 7.18 -2.65 -5.66
C ASP A 78 6.69 -1.27 -6.13
N VAL A 79 6.86 -0.23 -5.31
CA VAL A 79 6.54 1.16 -5.68
C VAL A 79 7.29 1.57 -6.95
N ILE A 80 8.58 1.29 -7.01
CA ILE A 80 9.43 1.62 -8.17
C ILE A 80 8.99 0.83 -9.42
N ALA A 81 8.67 -0.47 -9.26
CA ALA A 81 8.22 -1.32 -10.36
C ALA A 81 6.90 -0.80 -10.96
N VAL A 82 5.93 -0.45 -10.10
CA VAL A 82 4.64 0.14 -10.51
C VAL A 82 4.86 1.47 -11.22
N ALA A 83 5.67 2.37 -10.65
CA ALA A 83 5.96 3.66 -11.25
C ALA A 83 6.59 3.51 -12.64
N LYS A 84 7.59 2.64 -12.78
CA LYS A 84 8.27 2.35 -14.06
C LYS A 84 7.29 1.76 -15.09
N ALA A 85 6.44 0.81 -14.70
CA ALA A 85 5.43 0.23 -15.58
C ALA A 85 4.42 1.28 -16.07
N ALA A 86 4.14 2.29 -15.26
CA ALA A 86 3.34 3.44 -15.63
C ALA A 86 4.14 4.52 -16.40
N GLY A 87 5.41 4.27 -16.76
CA GLY A 87 6.25 5.22 -17.48
C GLY A 87 6.77 6.38 -16.63
N ALA A 88 6.97 6.18 -15.32
CA ALA A 88 7.44 7.19 -14.40
C ALA A 88 8.74 6.75 -13.71
N CYS A 89 9.87 7.46 -13.95
CA CYS A 89 11.13 7.24 -13.23
C CYS A 89 11.24 8.15 -12.01
N ARG A 90 10.57 9.31 -12.03
CA ARG A 90 10.46 10.25 -10.93
C ARG A 90 9.00 10.67 -10.76
N PHE A 91 8.53 10.72 -9.52
CA PHE A 91 7.11 10.91 -9.20
C PHE A 91 6.91 11.62 -7.87
N ASP A 92 5.71 12.15 -7.69
CA ASP A 92 5.19 12.49 -6.37
C ASP A 92 4.59 11.24 -5.74
N ILE A 93 4.70 11.10 -4.42
CA ILE A 93 4.04 10.02 -3.70
C ILE A 93 3.09 10.56 -2.63
N LEU A 94 1.84 10.08 -2.64
CA LEU A 94 0.87 10.27 -1.59
C LEU A 94 0.67 8.93 -0.89
N GLY A 95 1.11 8.84 0.35
CA GLY A 95 0.98 7.63 1.16
C GLY A 95 0.07 7.84 2.36
N PHE A 96 -0.89 6.93 2.57
CA PHE A 96 -1.78 6.95 3.73
C PHE A 96 -1.45 5.80 4.68
N SER A 97 -1.28 6.09 5.99
CA SER A 97 -1.01 5.10 7.03
C SER A 97 0.18 4.20 6.66
N LEU A 98 -0.02 2.91 6.39
CA LEU A 98 1.03 2.00 5.89
C LEU A 98 1.73 2.59 4.66
N GLY A 99 0.96 3.11 3.69
CA GLY A 99 1.52 3.78 2.51
C GLY A 99 2.36 5.01 2.85
N GLY A 100 1.98 5.74 3.90
CA GLY A 100 2.77 6.85 4.43
C GLY A 100 4.12 6.39 4.98
N ARG A 101 4.15 5.23 5.63
CA ARG A 101 5.41 4.63 6.12
C ARG A 101 6.34 4.25 4.97
N VAL A 102 5.81 3.59 3.93
CA VAL A 102 6.59 3.24 2.73
C VAL A 102 7.09 4.51 2.03
N ALA A 103 6.25 5.53 1.91
CA ALA A 103 6.61 6.81 1.30
C ALA A 103 7.74 7.53 2.08
N LEU A 104 7.74 7.47 3.41
CA LEU A 104 8.87 7.94 4.23
C LEU A 104 10.13 7.12 3.96
N GLY A 105 10.02 5.79 3.88
CA GLY A 105 11.15 4.92 3.50
C GLY A 105 11.75 5.28 2.15
N MET A 106 10.89 5.54 1.16
CA MET A 106 11.31 6.04 -0.16
C MET A 106 12.09 7.36 -0.05
N ALA A 107 11.63 8.30 0.77
CA ALA A 107 12.31 9.58 0.95
C ALA A 107 13.71 9.44 1.58
N PHE A 108 13.90 8.45 2.46
CA PHE A 108 15.20 8.18 3.09
C PHE A 108 16.15 7.38 2.20
N GLN A 109 15.66 6.36 1.50
CA GLN A 109 16.51 5.36 0.85
C GLN A 109 16.53 5.48 -0.68
N ARG A 110 15.54 6.14 -1.27
CA ARG A 110 15.36 6.29 -2.73
C ARG A 110 14.93 7.72 -3.11
N PRO A 111 15.56 8.77 -2.54
CA PRO A 111 15.14 10.16 -2.77
C PRO A 111 15.19 10.57 -4.25
N GLU A 112 16.06 9.93 -5.04
CA GLU A 112 16.21 10.19 -6.47
C GLU A 112 14.94 9.91 -7.28
N ASN A 113 14.07 9.01 -6.80
CA ASN A 113 12.81 8.70 -7.44
C ASN A 113 11.69 9.69 -7.10
N LEU A 114 11.89 10.52 -6.06
CA LEU A 114 10.84 11.40 -5.56
C LEU A 114 11.04 12.85 -6.03
N ARG A 115 9.94 13.51 -6.40
CA ARG A 115 9.84 14.96 -6.52
C ARG A 115 9.28 15.56 -5.24
N SER A 116 8.20 14.98 -4.73
CA SER A 116 7.56 15.39 -3.48
C SER A 116 6.94 14.22 -2.73
N LEU A 117 6.68 14.44 -1.44
CA LEU A 117 6.11 13.47 -0.52
C LEU A 117 4.91 14.09 0.20
N ILE A 118 3.78 13.38 0.17
CA ILE A 118 2.57 13.71 0.93
C ILE A 118 2.25 12.53 1.84
N VAL A 119 2.18 12.75 3.14
CA VAL A 119 1.93 11.71 4.14
C VAL A 119 0.64 12.01 4.90
N GLY A 120 -0.30 11.08 4.86
CA GLY A 120 -1.53 11.11 5.65
C GLY A 120 -1.60 9.98 6.66
N GLY A 121 -2.09 10.25 7.87
CA GLY A 121 -2.33 9.23 8.89
C GLY A 121 -1.08 8.52 9.42
N MET A 122 0.10 9.12 9.26
CA MET A 122 1.39 8.60 9.70
C MET A 122 2.34 9.74 10.04
N HIS A 123 3.36 9.47 10.84
CA HIS A 123 4.43 10.39 11.18
C HIS A 123 5.79 9.66 11.16
N ALA A 124 6.88 10.43 11.09
CA ALA A 124 8.25 9.91 10.95
C ALA A 124 8.83 9.28 12.23
N ARG A 125 8.15 9.39 13.37
CA ARG A 125 8.62 8.78 14.62
C ARG A 125 8.33 7.28 14.62
N ALA A 126 9.19 6.50 15.30
CA ALA A 126 8.92 5.10 15.56
C ALA A 126 7.51 4.93 16.15
N THR A 127 6.72 4.06 15.57
CA THR A 127 5.41 3.74 16.10
C THR A 127 5.60 2.89 17.35
N GLY A 128 4.80 3.11 18.39
CA GLY A 128 4.80 2.26 19.59
C GLY A 128 4.21 0.85 19.34
N LEU A 129 4.38 0.32 18.12
CA LEU A 129 4.02 -1.06 17.80
C LEU A 129 4.99 -1.97 18.52
N THR A 130 4.53 -2.55 19.62
CA THR A 130 5.28 -3.60 20.33
C THR A 130 5.04 -4.94 19.67
N ALA A 131 6.00 -5.87 19.83
CA ALA A 131 5.85 -7.24 19.34
C ALA A 131 4.55 -7.89 19.88
N ASP A 132 4.15 -7.59 21.11
CA ASP A 132 2.92 -8.11 21.71
C ASP A 132 1.64 -7.52 21.07
N SER A 133 1.65 -6.24 20.74
CA SER A 133 0.49 -5.62 20.05
C SER A 133 0.36 -6.18 18.64
N MET A 134 1.48 -6.38 17.95
CA MET A 134 1.53 -6.99 16.64
C MET A 134 1.01 -8.44 16.69
N LYS A 135 1.51 -9.24 17.62
CA LYS A 135 1.08 -10.63 17.79
C LYS A 135 -0.44 -10.76 18.00
N ARG A 136 -1.04 -9.86 18.81
CA ARG A 136 -2.50 -9.86 18.99
C ARG A 136 -3.25 -9.50 17.71
N ARG A 137 -2.77 -8.51 16.96
CA ARG A 137 -3.39 -8.09 15.69
C ARG A 137 -3.34 -9.20 14.66
N THR A 138 -2.18 -9.79 14.47
CA THR A 138 -1.98 -10.86 13.47
C THR A 138 -2.74 -12.14 13.84
N ALA A 139 -2.85 -12.48 15.13
CA ALA A 139 -3.72 -13.56 15.58
C ALA A 139 -5.21 -13.30 15.23
N THR A 140 -5.67 -12.05 15.38
CA THR A 140 -7.02 -11.66 14.96
C THR A 140 -7.21 -11.80 13.46
N LEU A 141 -6.23 -11.39 12.66
CA LEU A 141 -6.27 -11.55 11.20
C LEU A 141 -6.35 -13.03 10.81
N ARG A 142 -5.45 -13.87 11.35
CA ARG A 142 -5.42 -15.31 11.08
C ARG A 142 -6.70 -16.05 11.49
N SER A 143 -7.46 -15.51 12.43
CA SER A 143 -8.80 -16.05 12.77
C SER A 143 -9.86 -15.80 11.70
N GLY A 144 -9.51 -15.15 10.57
CA GLY A 144 -10.44 -14.83 9.48
C GLY A 144 -11.30 -13.58 9.71
N SER A 145 -11.06 -12.84 10.79
CA SER A 145 -11.88 -11.67 11.17
C SER A 145 -11.45 -10.37 10.46
N VAL A 146 -11.03 -10.42 9.19
CA VAL A 146 -10.61 -9.22 8.41
C VAL A 146 -11.73 -8.18 8.37
N ARG A 147 -12.99 -8.61 8.22
CA ARG A 147 -14.15 -7.72 8.24
C ARG A 147 -14.31 -7.05 9.61
N ALA A 148 -14.08 -7.77 10.70
CA ALA A 148 -14.12 -7.20 12.05
C ALA A 148 -13.01 -6.19 12.27
N LEU A 149 -11.79 -6.49 11.79
CA LEU A 149 -10.68 -5.55 11.84
C LEU A 149 -10.96 -4.28 11.02
N ARG A 150 -11.44 -4.40 9.78
CA ARG A 150 -11.82 -3.26 8.94
C ARG A 150 -12.85 -2.38 9.64
N ARG A 151 -13.87 -2.99 10.24
CA ARG A 151 -14.90 -2.27 11.01
C ARG A 151 -14.30 -1.55 12.21
N ALA A 152 -13.39 -2.18 12.95
CA ALA A 152 -12.70 -1.58 14.09
C ALA A 152 -11.78 -0.40 13.67
N LEU A 153 -11.25 -0.44 12.45
CA LEU A 153 -10.46 0.64 11.85
C LEU A 153 -11.33 1.75 11.21
N GLY A 154 -12.66 1.68 11.34
CA GLY A 154 -13.58 2.63 10.72
C GLY A 154 -13.61 2.57 9.18
N GLN A 155 -13.13 1.49 8.58
CA GLN A 155 -13.11 1.32 7.13
C GLN A 155 -14.49 0.86 6.64
N ASN A 156 -14.92 1.41 5.49
CA ASN A 156 -16.15 0.97 4.86
C ASN A 156 -16.00 -0.48 4.35
N THR A 157 -16.78 -1.40 4.92
CA THR A 157 -16.76 -2.82 4.56
C THR A 157 -17.60 -3.14 3.33
N ASP A 158 -18.44 -2.20 2.88
CA ASP A 158 -19.39 -2.43 1.79
C ASP A 158 -18.90 -1.94 0.43
N ALA A 159 -17.89 -1.07 0.41
CA ALA A 159 -17.36 -0.46 -0.81
C ALA A 159 -16.54 -1.40 -1.70
N SER A 160 -16.28 -2.62 -1.29
CA SER A 160 -15.36 -3.55 -1.98
C SER A 160 -16.03 -4.79 -2.57
N ARG A 161 -17.28 -4.68 -3.04
CA ARG A 161 -18.05 -5.84 -3.55
C ARG A 161 -17.40 -6.57 -4.73
N ASP A 162 -16.55 -5.88 -5.50
CA ASP A 162 -15.88 -6.42 -6.69
C ASP A 162 -14.41 -6.81 -6.44
N LEU A 163 -13.95 -6.76 -5.20
CA LEU A 163 -12.58 -7.15 -4.84
C LEU A 163 -12.55 -8.60 -4.32
N PRO A 164 -11.44 -9.30 -4.54
CA PRO A 164 -11.22 -10.60 -3.91
C PRO A 164 -11.36 -10.50 -2.39
N ASP A 165 -11.83 -11.58 -1.76
CA ASP A 165 -11.81 -11.67 -0.31
C ASP A 165 -10.35 -11.54 0.18
N PRO A 166 -10.12 -10.75 1.23
CA PRO A 166 -8.77 -10.59 1.77
C PRO A 166 -8.22 -11.93 2.29
N ASP A 167 -6.96 -12.21 1.94
CA ASP A 167 -6.22 -13.34 2.48
C ASP A 167 -5.74 -13.03 3.91
N PRO A 168 -6.24 -13.71 4.95
CA PRO A 168 -5.91 -13.38 6.34
C PRO A 168 -4.43 -13.59 6.68
N GLU A 169 -3.80 -14.61 6.11
CA GLU A 169 -2.38 -14.90 6.35
C GLU A 169 -1.50 -13.87 5.67
N ALA A 170 -1.76 -13.55 4.40
CA ALA A 170 -1.03 -12.51 3.70
C ALA A 170 -1.14 -11.15 4.40
N LEU A 171 -2.32 -10.80 4.93
CA LEU A 171 -2.49 -9.60 5.73
C LEU A 171 -1.71 -9.66 7.05
N ALA A 172 -1.69 -10.80 7.73
CA ALA A 172 -0.93 -10.96 8.96
C ALA A 172 0.58 -10.80 8.71
N LEU A 173 1.10 -11.45 7.68
CA LEU A 173 2.51 -11.32 7.26
C LEU A 173 2.84 -9.90 6.80
N SER A 174 1.91 -9.24 6.09
CA SER A 174 2.05 -7.83 5.69
C SER A 174 2.15 -6.90 6.90
N ASP A 175 1.46 -7.19 8.00
CA ASP A 175 1.56 -6.42 9.24
C ASP A 175 2.87 -6.75 10.01
N GLU A 176 3.25 -8.02 10.09
CA GLU A 176 4.49 -8.48 10.74
C GLU A 176 5.74 -7.91 10.08
N GLY A 177 5.77 -7.84 8.75
CA GLY A 177 6.89 -7.25 7.99
C GLY A 177 7.13 -5.76 8.27
N LEU A 178 6.26 -5.10 9.05
CA LEU A 178 6.47 -3.73 9.52
C LEU A 178 7.35 -3.62 10.76
N LEU A 179 7.64 -4.73 11.46
CA LEU A 179 8.48 -4.70 12.68
C LEU A 179 9.94 -4.37 12.36
N ASP A 180 10.42 -4.66 11.17
CA ASP A 180 11.81 -4.41 10.76
C ASP A 180 12.06 -2.97 10.31
N TRP A 181 11.13 -2.05 10.55
CA TRP A 181 11.33 -0.64 10.24
C TRP A 181 12.36 -0.03 11.20
N PRO A 182 13.53 0.40 10.71
CA PRO A 182 14.44 1.19 11.53
C PRO A 182 13.75 2.51 11.85
N GLY A 183 13.43 2.71 13.10
CA GLY A 183 12.80 3.93 13.61
C GLY A 183 13.73 5.14 13.49
#